data_c197f5443a0b36c9d5ececb79398cc3a
#
_entry.id   c197f5443a0b36c9d5ececb79398cc3a
#
_cell.length_a   1.000
_cell.length_b   1.000
_cell.length_c   1.000
_cell.angle_alpha   90.00
_cell.angle_beta   90.00
_cell.angle_gamma   90.00
#
_symmetry.space_group_name_H-M   'P 1'
#
loop_
_entity.id
_entity.type
_entity.pdbx_description
1 polymer ?
#
loop_
_entity_poly.entity_id
_entity_poly.type
_entity_poly.pdbx_seq_one_letter_code
_entity_poly.pdbx_strand_id
1 'polypeptide(L)'
;MSETAKITPDYSFDEGLRLERVSHIVPAVEGTENTLSNDGKITQISPERIKELEVNPWLDINKDQKEKVIEQVRDPRYIRGLGGIGIEVAVFGNLNAKKLQAVYYGWGGAFRHRNALREAVDMVYANPDIAYMVMNGPGIGNSGMLPKSVQKEIRQTGSYASAGEYYAKVLEHVARDYDEVNIAGHPLGARVATGVAANMTPGAVSELRLHDPTGTREMSLVDIAVSFFGKEGAENGKYVKESASPTAKEAGLISLPVEAPHRIECIGGVGLSLEELGRPFEAPEHGWIQQFLVDPSGLTRNAFENDFRVAAPNVRDSIHVFIPKQSYLNYWPAVQGIIGRLRDIPSLPEVSQWNILRHTHANMNQPASLAAIYSVDLE
;
A
#
# COMPACT_ATOMS: atom_id res chain seq x y z
N MET A 1 -17.02 16.75 29.77
CA MET A 1 -16.42 17.19 28.48
C MET A 1 -14.91 17.15 28.69
N SER A 2 -14.22 16.08 28.28
CA SER A 2 -12.78 16.00 28.37
C SER A 2 -12.19 16.79 27.20
N GLU A 3 -11.36 17.76 27.50
CA GLU A 3 -10.51 18.44 26.53
C GLU A 3 -9.65 17.38 25.84
N THR A 4 -10.01 16.99 24.63
CA THR A 4 -9.09 16.33 23.72
C THR A 4 -8.02 17.36 23.36
N ALA A 5 -6.85 17.24 23.97
CA ALA A 5 -5.69 18.02 23.58
C ALA A 5 -5.56 17.95 22.07
N LYS A 6 -5.65 19.09 21.41
CA LYS A 6 -5.31 19.23 19.99
C LYS A 6 -3.82 18.98 19.87
N ILE A 7 -3.44 17.76 19.58
CA ILE A 7 -2.08 17.44 19.17
C ILE A 7 -1.93 18.06 17.79
N THR A 8 -1.32 19.21 17.72
CA THR A 8 -0.87 19.79 16.46
C THR A 8 0.31 18.91 16.01
N PRO A 9 0.24 18.28 14.83
CA PRO A 9 1.37 17.50 14.33
C PRO A 9 2.55 18.45 14.11
N ASP A 10 3.63 18.20 14.81
CA ASP A 10 4.90 18.87 14.58
C ASP A 10 5.66 18.01 13.56
N TYR A 11 5.51 18.34 12.29
CA TYR A 11 6.18 17.66 11.18
C TYR A 11 7.59 18.20 11.04
N SER A 12 8.49 17.76 11.88
CA SER A 12 9.89 18.01 11.60
C SER A 12 10.43 16.89 10.71
N PHE A 13 10.69 17.20 9.45
CA PHE A 13 11.41 16.34 8.49
C PHE A 13 12.80 15.96 8.98
N ASP A 14 13.31 16.70 9.94
CA ASP A 14 14.60 16.48 10.56
C ASP A 14 14.68 15.20 11.38
N GLU A 15 13.55 14.50 11.61
CA GLU A 15 13.52 13.31 12.45
C GLU A 15 13.43 11.96 11.66
N GLY A 16 13.19 12.00 10.34
CA GLY A 16 12.98 10.78 9.54
C GLY A 16 11.70 10.03 9.92
N LEU A 17 11.65 8.72 9.65
CA LEU A 17 10.53 7.87 10.03
C LEU A 17 10.86 7.09 11.29
N ARG A 18 10.02 7.20 12.32
CA ARG A 18 10.09 6.41 13.55
C ARG A 18 8.94 5.42 13.59
N LEU A 19 9.28 4.15 13.65
CA LEU A 19 8.35 3.03 13.73
C LEU A 19 8.39 2.49 15.16
N GLU A 20 7.25 2.51 15.86
CA GLU A 20 7.08 1.95 17.21
C GLU A 20 6.28 0.65 17.12
N ARG A 21 6.85 -0.48 17.52
CA ARG A 21 6.15 -1.74 17.58
C ARG A 21 5.25 -1.77 18.81
N VAL A 22 3.93 -1.72 18.58
CA VAL A 22 2.93 -1.65 19.67
C VAL A 22 2.19 -2.96 19.90
N SER A 23 2.37 -3.94 19.03
CA SER A 23 1.80 -5.28 19.17
C SER A 23 2.68 -6.26 18.40
N HIS A 24 3.00 -7.37 19.03
CA HIS A 24 3.86 -8.38 18.47
C HIS A 24 3.39 -9.77 18.93
N ILE A 25 3.01 -10.61 17.98
CA ILE A 25 2.71 -12.01 18.23
C ILE A 25 3.92 -12.82 17.81
N VAL A 26 4.51 -13.51 18.78
CA VAL A 26 5.54 -14.53 18.53
C VAL A 26 4.84 -15.86 18.35
N PRO A 27 5.10 -16.58 17.24
CA PRO A 27 4.50 -17.87 16.98
C PRO A 27 4.78 -18.88 18.10
N ALA A 28 3.82 -19.75 18.34
CA ALA A 28 3.98 -20.87 19.26
C ALA A 28 5.07 -21.83 18.80
N VAL A 29 5.93 -22.25 19.71
CA VAL A 29 6.74 -23.47 19.52
C VAL A 29 5.86 -24.66 19.85
N GLU A 30 6.18 -25.82 19.30
CA GLU A 30 5.38 -27.03 19.51
C GLU A 30 5.03 -27.25 21.00
N GLY A 31 3.74 -27.32 21.31
CA GLY A 31 3.23 -27.49 22.66
C GLY A 31 3.03 -26.22 23.49
N THR A 32 3.22 -25.04 22.90
CA THR A 32 2.99 -23.73 23.54
C THR A 32 1.88 -22.93 22.85
N GLU A 33 1.50 -21.80 23.43
CA GLU A 33 0.57 -20.84 22.84
C GLU A 33 1.31 -19.65 22.23
N ASN A 34 0.72 -19.02 21.20
CA ASN A 34 1.25 -17.78 20.64
C ASN A 34 1.33 -16.70 21.74
N THR A 35 2.46 -16.01 21.82
CA THR A 35 2.68 -14.97 22.82
C THR A 35 2.43 -13.59 22.23
N LEU A 36 1.52 -12.82 22.85
CA LEU A 36 1.31 -11.41 22.51
C LEU A 36 2.13 -10.53 23.45
N SER A 37 2.94 -9.65 22.89
CA SER A 37 3.71 -8.66 23.63
C SER A 37 3.49 -7.24 23.09
N ASN A 38 3.84 -6.26 23.92
CA ASN A 38 3.99 -4.87 23.51
C ASN A 38 5.35 -4.41 24.06
N ASP A 39 6.38 -4.55 23.26
CA ASP A 39 7.77 -4.31 23.67
C ASP A 39 8.25 -2.87 23.41
N GLY A 40 7.45 -2.10 22.66
CA GLY A 40 7.80 -0.73 22.32
C GLY A 40 9.09 -0.60 21.50
N LYS A 41 9.52 -1.66 20.80
CA LYS A 41 10.70 -1.61 19.94
C LYS A 41 10.61 -0.43 18.98
N ILE A 42 11.66 0.38 18.92
CA ILE A 42 11.74 1.52 17.99
C ILE A 42 12.71 1.17 16.88
N THR A 43 12.22 1.27 15.66
CA THR A 43 13.04 1.26 14.44
C THR A 43 12.99 2.66 13.83
N GLN A 44 14.15 3.21 13.50
CA GLN A 44 14.24 4.56 12.92
C GLN A 44 14.87 4.51 11.54
N ILE A 45 14.17 5.09 10.58
CA ILE A 45 14.72 5.38 9.25
C ILE A 45 15.16 6.85 9.29
N SER A 46 16.46 7.10 9.09
CA SER A 46 17.02 8.43 9.28
C SER A 46 16.45 9.46 8.28
N PRO A 47 16.45 10.75 8.64
CA PRO A 47 16.07 11.83 7.71
C PRO A 47 16.92 11.83 6.45
N GLU A 48 18.22 11.52 6.59
CA GLU A 48 19.17 11.46 5.48
C GLU A 48 18.73 10.37 4.48
N ARG A 49 18.30 9.20 4.98
CA ARG A 49 17.80 8.11 4.12
C ARG A 49 16.53 8.50 3.38
N ILE A 50 15.59 9.14 4.04
CA ILE A 50 14.36 9.62 3.39
C ILE A 50 14.70 10.65 2.31
N LYS A 51 15.56 11.61 2.62
CA LYS A 51 16.03 12.62 1.66
C LYS A 51 16.80 12.00 0.49
N GLU A 52 17.63 11.02 0.75
CA GLU A 52 18.32 10.25 -0.28
C GLU A 52 17.33 9.60 -1.25
N LEU A 53 16.29 8.93 -0.75
CA LEU A 53 15.26 8.31 -1.55
C LEU A 53 14.39 9.32 -2.31
N GLU A 54 14.22 10.53 -1.79
CA GLU A 54 13.48 11.59 -2.49
C GLU A 54 14.26 12.22 -3.65
N VAL A 55 15.58 12.31 -3.53
CA VAL A 55 16.41 13.11 -4.44
C VAL A 55 17.20 12.26 -5.42
N ASN A 56 17.96 11.29 -4.91
CA ASN A 56 18.94 10.57 -5.72
C ASN A 56 18.37 9.75 -6.88
N PRO A 57 17.19 9.12 -6.77
CA PRO A 57 16.60 8.39 -7.89
C PRO A 57 16.32 9.26 -9.11
N TRP A 58 16.22 10.57 -8.90
CA TRP A 58 15.79 11.53 -9.92
C TRP A 58 16.92 12.40 -10.48
N LEU A 59 18.12 12.27 -9.92
CA LEU A 59 19.31 12.97 -10.46
C LEU A 59 19.75 12.33 -11.79
N ASP A 60 20.42 13.14 -12.61
CA ASP A 60 20.90 12.68 -13.92
C ASP A 60 21.90 11.52 -13.84
N ILE A 61 22.61 11.38 -12.72
CA ILE A 61 23.52 10.24 -12.48
C ILE A 61 22.83 8.89 -12.49
N ASN A 62 21.52 8.83 -12.21
CA ASN A 62 20.70 7.61 -12.19
C ASN A 62 19.75 7.53 -13.40
N LYS A 63 20.01 8.33 -14.43
CA LYS A 63 19.10 8.48 -15.58
C LYS A 63 18.78 7.16 -16.25
N ASP A 64 19.78 6.35 -16.57
CA ASP A 64 19.60 5.07 -17.28
C ASP A 64 18.79 4.08 -16.45
N GLN A 65 19.04 3.99 -15.14
CA GLN A 65 18.28 3.14 -14.23
C GLN A 65 16.83 3.58 -14.13
N LYS A 66 16.60 4.88 -13.98
CA LYS A 66 15.26 5.48 -13.94
C LYS A 66 14.48 5.21 -15.23
N GLU A 67 15.08 5.48 -16.38
CA GLU A 67 14.46 5.25 -17.69
C GLU A 67 14.11 3.77 -17.88
N LYS A 68 15.02 2.86 -17.53
CA LYS A 68 14.79 1.43 -17.57
C LYS A 68 13.57 1.00 -16.73
N VAL A 69 13.44 1.49 -15.50
CA VAL A 69 12.29 1.19 -14.63
C VAL A 69 11.00 1.73 -15.25
N ILE A 70 11.02 2.97 -15.74
CA ILE A 70 9.86 3.59 -16.38
C ILE A 70 9.43 2.80 -17.63
N GLU A 71 10.38 2.37 -18.46
CA GLU A 71 10.10 1.53 -19.62
C GLU A 71 9.48 0.20 -19.22
N GLN A 72 10.04 -0.50 -18.23
CA GLN A 72 9.50 -1.77 -17.72
C GLN A 72 8.06 -1.61 -17.22
N VAL A 73 7.74 -0.53 -16.49
CA VAL A 73 6.38 -0.27 -16.00
C VAL A 73 5.43 0.12 -17.13
N ARG A 74 5.92 0.80 -18.17
CA ARG A 74 5.13 1.21 -19.34
C ARG A 74 4.89 0.11 -20.37
N ASP A 75 5.62 -1.00 -20.26
CA ASP A 75 5.43 -2.20 -21.09
C ASP A 75 4.80 -3.35 -20.26
N PRO A 76 3.53 -3.22 -19.86
CA PRO A 76 2.87 -4.21 -19.01
C PRO A 76 2.49 -5.45 -19.78
N ARG A 77 2.49 -6.58 -19.08
CA ARG A 77 1.90 -7.82 -19.54
C ARG A 77 0.41 -7.83 -19.26
N TYR A 78 -0.33 -8.51 -20.12
CA TYR A 78 -1.75 -8.76 -19.93
C TYR A 78 -1.96 -10.24 -19.62
N ILE A 79 -2.23 -10.57 -18.37
CA ILE A 79 -2.36 -11.96 -17.91
C ILE A 79 -3.85 -12.28 -17.73
N ARG A 80 -4.32 -13.32 -18.41
CA ARG A 80 -5.67 -13.83 -18.21
C ARG A 80 -5.71 -14.72 -16.99
N GLY A 81 -6.40 -14.26 -15.96
CA GLY A 81 -6.64 -14.99 -14.73
C GLY A 81 -7.93 -15.79 -14.74
N LEU A 82 -8.50 -15.98 -13.57
CA LEU A 82 -9.73 -16.72 -13.33
C LEU A 82 -10.91 -16.16 -14.15
N GLY A 83 -11.74 -17.04 -14.71
CA GLY A 83 -12.89 -16.65 -15.53
C GLY A 83 -12.55 -15.91 -16.82
N GLY A 84 -11.28 -15.95 -17.27
CA GLY A 84 -10.82 -15.26 -18.47
C GLY A 84 -10.66 -13.73 -18.31
N ILE A 85 -10.75 -13.22 -17.09
CA ILE A 85 -10.54 -11.81 -16.79
C ILE A 85 -9.05 -11.51 -16.95
N GLY A 86 -8.73 -10.57 -17.81
CA GLY A 86 -7.37 -10.10 -17.99
C GLY A 86 -7.01 -9.07 -16.94
N ILE A 87 -5.83 -9.21 -16.37
CA ILE A 87 -5.23 -8.25 -15.43
C ILE A 87 -3.96 -7.71 -16.06
N GLU A 88 -3.83 -6.40 -16.04
CA GLU A 88 -2.64 -5.70 -16.50
C GLU A 88 -1.59 -5.71 -15.38
N VAL A 89 -0.38 -6.19 -15.71
CA VAL A 89 0.70 -6.42 -14.74
C VAL A 89 2.00 -5.85 -15.27
N ALA A 90 2.70 -5.09 -14.47
CA ALA A 90 4.08 -4.68 -14.75
C ALA A 90 5.02 -5.37 -13.76
N VAL A 91 6.13 -5.91 -14.29
CA VAL A 91 7.24 -6.45 -13.50
C VAL A 91 8.49 -5.64 -13.84
N PHE A 92 9.16 -5.12 -12.82
CA PHE A 92 10.26 -4.18 -13.00
C PHE A 92 11.34 -4.36 -11.92
N GLY A 93 12.45 -3.63 -12.06
CA GLY A 93 13.63 -3.76 -11.20
C GLY A 93 14.56 -4.87 -11.69
N ASN A 94 15.07 -5.69 -10.79
CA ASN A 94 15.96 -6.80 -11.12
C ASN A 94 15.15 -8.05 -11.51
N LEU A 95 14.90 -8.24 -12.80
CA LEU A 95 14.10 -9.37 -13.30
C LEU A 95 14.76 -10.74 -13.10
N ASN A 96 16.06 -10.77 -12.75
CA ASN A 96 16.80 -12.01 -12.43
C ASN A 96 16.91 -12.25 -10.90
N ALA A 97 16.24 -11.43 -10.09
CA ALA A 97 16.21 -11.62 -8.66
C ALA A 97 15.53 -12.94 -8.28
N LYS A 98 15.86 -13.46 -7.11
CA LYS A 98 15.17 -14.61 -6.52
C LYS A 98 13.93 -14.21 -5.73
N LYS A 99 13.84 -12.94 -5.36
CA LYS A 99 12.78 -12.37 -4.55
C LYS A 99 11.88 -11.47 -5.39
N LEU A 100 10.57 -11.68 -5.26
CA LEU A 100 9.52 -10.84 -5.85
C LEU A 100 8.77 -10.10 -4.76
N GLN A 101 8.63 -8.78 -4.89
CA GLN A 101 7.75 -7.96 -4.09
C GLN A 101 6.53 -7.55 -4.91
N ALA A 102 5.38 -8.18 -4.66
CA ALA A 102 4.12 -7.78 -5.27
C ALA A 102 3.49 -6.62 -4.48
N VAL A 103 3.18 -5.52 -5.16
CA VAL A 103 2.62 -4.31 -4.54
C VAL A 103 1.23 -4.04 -5.09
N TYR A 104 0.25 -3.89 -4.21
CA TYR A 104 -1.13 -3.58 -4.54
C TYR A 104 -1.44 -2.14 -4.17
N TYR A 105 -1.80 -1.35 -5.19
CA TYR A 105 -2.16 0.06 -4.99
C TYR A 105 -3.59 0.19 -4.46
N GLY A 106 -3.82 1.31 -3.81
CA GLY A 106 -5.13 1.76 -3.44
C GLY A 106 -5.93 2.33 -4.61
N TRP A 107 -6.96 3.08 -4.31
CA TRP A 107 -7.77 3.77 -5.29
C TRP A 107 -6.96 4.71 -6.17
N GLY A 108 -7.24 4.68 -7.45
CA GLY A 108 -6.58 5.52 -8.44
C GLY A 108 -5.16 5.09 -8.77
N GLY A 109 -4.71 3.96 -8.25
CA GLY A 109 -3.38 3.44 -8.46
C GLY A 109 -3.24 2.69 -9.79
N ALA A 110 -3.47 3.35 -10.92
CA ALA A 110 -2.96 2.84 -12.18
C ALA A 110 -1.43 2.97 -12.18
N PHE A 111 -0.70 1.89 -12.42
CA PHE A 111 0.77 1.91 -12.35
C PHE A 111 1.42 2.78 -13.44
N ARG A 112 0.67 3.21 -14.46
CA ARG A 112 1.12 4.22 -15.43
C ARG A 112 0.99 5.65 -14.92
N HIS A 113 0.34 5.82 -13.77
CA HIS A 113 0.17 7.13 -13.18
C HIS A 113 1.51 7.68 -12.67
N ARG A 114 1.70 9.00 -12.72
CA ARG A 114 2.95 9.66 -12.33
C ARG A 114 3.45 9.25 -10.95
N ASN A 115 2.56 9.19 -9.95
CA ASN A 115 2.95 8.84 -8.59
C ASN A 115 3.36 7.36 -8.47
N ALA A 116 2.67 6.46 -9.17
CA ALA A 116 3.02 5.06 -9.21
C ALA A 116 4.35 4.82 -9.94
N LEU A 117 4.62 5.55 -11.03
CA LEU A 117 5.92 5.51 -11.71
C LEU A 117 7.04 6.03 -10.79
N ARG A 118 6.78 7.09 -10.03
CA ARG A 118 7.72 7.61 -9.05
C ARG A 118 8.00 6.59 -7.95
N GLU A 119 6.95 6.02 -7.39
CA GLU A 119 7.06 4.97 -6.37
C GLU A 119 7.86 3.76 -6.90
N ALA A 120 7.63 3.34 -8.14
CA ALA A 120 8.38 2.25 -8.76
C ALA A 120 9.89 2.55 -8.83
N VAL A 121 10.26 3.76 -9.25
CA VAL A 121 11.66 4.18 -9.30
C VAL A 121 12.28 4.25 -7.91
N ASP A 122 11.56 4.84 -6.94
CA ASP A 122 12.03 4.97 -5.56
C ASP A 122 12.19 3.59 -4.89
N MET A 123 11.27 2.64 -5.16
CA MET A 123 11.38 1.26 -4.67
C MET A 123 12.62 0.53 -5.20
N VAL A 124 12.86 0.61 -6.52
CA VAL A 124 14.06 -0.03 -7.12
C VAL A 124 15.35 0.61 -6.62
N TYR A 125 15.33 1.93 -6.41
CA TYR A 125 16.49 2.61 -5.84
C TYR A 125 16.72 2.20 -4.38
N ALA A 126 15.66 2.05 -3.59
CA ALA A 126 15.73 1.65 -2.20
C ALA A 126 16.28 0.23 -2.02
N ASN A 127 15.89 -0.68 -2.92
CA ASN A 127 16.36 -2.07 -2.92
C ASN A 127 16.48 -2.60 -4.37
N PRO A 128 17.67 -2.45 -4.98
CA PRO A 128 17.91 -2.81 -6.38
C PRO A 128 18.01 -4.32 -6.63
N ASP A 129 18.10 -5.14 -5.59
CA ASP A 129 18.39 -6.57 -5.69
C ASP A 129 17.12 -7.44 -5.82
N ILE A 130 15.93 -6.82 -5.80
CA ILE A 130 14.66 -7.53 -5.89
C ILE A 130 13.89 -7.17 -7.18
N ALA A 131 13.00 -8.05 -7.59
CA ALA A 131 11.99 -7.76 -8.59
C ALA A 131 10.73 -7.22 -7.92
N TYR A 132 10.09 -6.27 -8.58
CA TYR A 132 8.82 -5.72 -8.15
C TYR A 132 7.73 -6.07 -9.15
N MET A 133 6.53 -6.27 -8.65
CA MET A 133 5.34 -6.50 -9.46
C MET A 133 4.22 -5.57 -8.99
N VAL A 134 3.58 -4.90 -9.93
CA VAL A 134 2.36 -4.13 -9.68
C VAL A 134 1.26 -4.58 -10.60
N MET A 135 0.02 -4.52 -10.13
CA MET A 135 -1.16 -4.88 -10.92
C MET A 135 -2.14 -3.71 -10.93
N ASN A 136 -2.72 -3.43 -12.08
CA ASN A 136 -3.89 -2.56 -12.12
C ASN A 136 -5.10 -3.27 -11.52
N GLY A 137 -5.82 -2.56 -10.67
CA GLY A 137 -7.07 -3.05 -10.10
C GLY A 137 -8.14 -3.36 -11.16
N PRO A 138 -9.23 -4.04 -10.78
CA PRO A 138 -10.32 -4.34 -11.70
C PRO A 138 -10.92 -3.06 -12.28
N GLY A 139 -11.02 -3.01 -13.61
CA GLY A 139 -11.52 -1.85 -14.34
C GLY A 139 -10.59 -0.64 -14.37
N ILE A 140 -9.33 -0.80 -13.92
CA ILE A 140 -8.29 0.22 -14.02
C ILE A 140 -7.35 -0.13 -15.17
N GLY A 141 -6.94 0.86 -15.96
CA GLY A 141 -6.15 0.63 -17.16
C GLY A 141 -6.86 -0.33 -18.10
N ASN A 142 -6.15 -1.34 -18.58
CA ASN A 142 -6.73 -2.39 -19.42
C ASN A 142 -7.18 -3.63 -18.63
N SER A 143 -7.20 -3.58 -17.28
CA SER A 143 -7.70 -4.69 -16.48
C SER A 143 -9.22 -4.83 -16.60
N GLY A 144 -9.69 -6.07 -16.77
CA GLY A 144 -11.10 -6.39 -16.82
C GLY A 144 -11.79 -6.16 -15.47
N MET A 145 -13.11 -5.92 -15.52
CA MET A 145 -13.93 -5.79 -14.31
C MET A 145 -14.15 -7.15 -13.64
N LEU A 146 -14.19 -7.16 -12.31
CA LEU A 146 -14.64 -8.34 -11.55
C LEU A 146 -16.07 -8.73 -11.93
N PRO A 147 -16.44 -10.02 -11.85
CA PRO A 147 -17.81 -10.46 -12.05
C PRO A 147 -18.79 -9.75 -11.13
N LYS A 148 -20.01 -9.52 -11.61
CA LYS A 148 -21.06 -8.85 -10.82
C LYS A 148 -21.36 -9.57 -9.49
N SER A 149 -21.20 -10.90 -9.42
CA SER A 149 -21.34 -11.67 -8.20
C SER A 149 -20.31 -11.27 -7.15
N VAL A 150 -19.03 -11.16 -7.54
CA VAL A 150 -17.92 -10.73 -6.67
C VAL A 150 -18.12 -9.29 -6.22
N GLN A 151 -18.47 -8.39 -7.15
CA GLN A 151 -18.78 -7.01 -6.81
C GLN A 151 -19.95 -6.89 -5.81
N LYS A 152 -20.97 -7.75 -5.96
CA LYS A 152 -22.10 -7.82 -5.04
C LYS A 152 -21.66 -8.30 -3.67
N GLU A 153 -20.81 -9.32 -3.61
CA GLU A 153 -20.28 -9.85 -2.35
C GLU A 153 -19.47 -8.81 -1.59
N ILE A 154 -18.53 -8.11 -2.26
CA ILE A 154 -17.78 -7.01 -1.65
C ILE A 154 -18.74 -5.96 -1.07
N ARG A 155 -19.77 -5.55 -1.82
CA ARG A 155 -20.78 -4.59 -1.33
C ARG A 155 -21.56 -5.09 -0.12
N GLN A 156 -21.84 -6.37 -0.05
CA GLN A 156 -22.61 -6.95 1.05
C GLN A 156 -21.78 -7.20 2.31
N THR A 157 -20.55 -7.64 2.14
CA THR A 157 -19.69 -8.08 3.24
C THR A 157 -18.56 -7.10 3.58
N GLY A 158 -18.11 -6.30 2.63
CA GLY A 158 -16.88 -5.53 2.71
C GLY A 158 -15.60 -6.38 2.56
N SER A 159 -15.72 -7.70 2.40
CA SER A 159 -14.58 -8.61 2.22
C SER A 159 -14.01 -8.54 0.81
N TYR A 160 -12.69 -8.62 0.71
CA TYR A 160 -11.94 -8.70 -0.54
C TYR A 160 -11.43 -10.13 -0.84
N ALA A 161 -11.80 -11.12 -0.04
CA ALA A 161 -11.34 -12.49 -0.23
C ALA A 161 -11.67 -13.02 -1.64
N SER A 162 -12.92 -12.89 -2.09
CA SER A 162 -13.33 -13.33 -3.43
C SER A 162 -12.67 -12.53 -4.57
N ALA A 163 -12.38 -11.25 -4.36
CA ALA A 163 -11.62 -10.47 -5.33
C ALA A 163 -10.15 -10.92 -5.36
N GLY A 164 -9.60 -11.21 -4.18
CA GLY A 164 -8.23 -11.69 -4.01
C GLY A 164 -7.92 -12.95 -4.79
N GLU A 165 -8.90 -13.84 -5.00
CA GLU A 165 -8.73 -15.05 -5.81
C GLU A 165 -8.30 -14.75 -7.25
N TYR A 166 -8.85 -13.70 -7.86
CA TYR A 166 -8.49 -13.30 -9.22
C TYR A 166 -7.05 -12.81 -9.31
N TYR A 167 -6.61 -12.04 -8.33
CA TYR A 167 -5.24 -11.53 -8.26
C TYR A 167 -4.24 -12.61 -7.85
N ALA A 168 -4.63 -13.52 -6.94
CA ALA A 168 -3.78 -14.62 -6.51
C ALA A 168 -3.37 -15.51 -7.70
N LYS A 169 -4.31 -15.82 -8.62
CA LYS A 169 -4.00 -16.60 -9.83
C LYS A 169 -3.00 -15.91 -10.74
N VAL A 170 -3.06 -14.60 -10.84
CA VAL A 170 -2.09 -13.82 -11.61
C VAL A 170 -0.74 -13.80 -10.91
N LEU A 171 -0.71 -13.59 -9.59
CA LEU A 171 0.51 -13.64 -8.79
C LEU A 171 1.16 -15.02 -8.85
N GLU A 172 0.41 -16.11 -8.69
CA GLU A 172 0.91 -17.48 -8.81
C GLU A 172 1.57 -17.75 -10.18
N HIS A 173 1.02 -17.14 -11.25
CA HIS A 173 1.62 -17.27 -12.57
C HIS A 173 2.98 -16.59 -12.68
N VAL A 174 3.11 -15.37 -12.16
CA VAL A 174 4.39 -14.61 -12.19
C VAL A 174 5.37 -15.17 -11.16
N ALA A 175 4.90 -15.58 -10.02
CA ALA A 175 5.71 -16.05 -8.89
C ALA A 175 6.51 -17.33 -9.16
N ARG A 176 6.16 -18.09 -10.21
CA ARG A 176 6.85 -19.35 -10.56
C ARG A 176 8.34 -19.19 -10.85
N ASP A 177 8.75 -17.98 -11.22
CA ASP A 177 10.13 -17.68 -11.58
C ASP A 177 10.95 -17.18 -10.38
N TYR A 178 10.34 -17.15 -9.16
CA TYR A 178 10.96 -16.59 -7.95
C TYR A 178 10.94 -17.59 -6.79
N ASP A 179 11.99 -17.56 -5.97
CA ASP A 179 12.14 -18.43 -4.80
C ASP A 179 11.39 -17.88 -3.58
N GLU A 180 11.23 -16.57 -3.51
CA GLU A 180 10.59 -15.85 -2.41
C GLU A 180 9.59 -14.83 -2.94
N VAL A 181 8.39 -14.82 -2.36
CA VAL A 181 7.31 -13.92 -2.76
C VAL A 181 6.80 -13.14 -1.55
N ASN A 182 6.99 -11.84 -1.60
CA ASN A 182 6.43 -10.91 -0.63
C ASN A 182 5.25 -10.15 -1.22
N ILE A 183 4.29 -9.84 -0.38
CA ILE A 183 3.10 -9.07 -0.76
C ILE A 183 3.05 -7.80 0.09
N ALA A 184 2.78 -6.67 -0.54
CA ALA A 184 2.50 -5.43 0.15
C ALA A 184 1.28 -4.73 -0.46
N GLY A 185 0.67 -3.84 0.32
CA GLY A 185 -0.43 -3.03 -0.18
C GLY A 185 -0.75 -1.83 0.71
N HIS A 186 -1.34 -0.79 0.12
CA HIS A 186 -1.72 0.45 0.77
C HIS A 186 -2.89 1.13 0.06
N PRO A 187 -3.72 1.93 0.70
CA PRO A 187 -4.47 1.53 1.92
C PRO A 187 -5.57 0.53 1.55
N LEU A 188 -6.32 0.77 0.44
CA LEU A 188 -7.26 -0.22 -0.12
C LEU A 188 -6.49 -1.39 -0.73
N GLY A 189 -5.31 -1.13 -1.30
CA GLY A 189 -4.39 -2.18 -1.74
C GLY A 189 -3.99 -3.16 -0.64
N ALA A 190 -3.94 -2.72 0.62
CA ALA A 190 -3.73 -3.61 1.76
C ALA A 190 -4.89 -4.61 1.93
N ARG A 191 -6.13 -4.20 1.62
CA ARG A 191 -7.29 -5.11 1.60
C ARG A 191 -7.18 -6.14 0.48
N VAL A 192 -6.78 -5.68 -0.72
CA VAL A 192 -6.54 -6.57 -1.86
C VAL A 192 -5.40 -7.53 -1.53
N ALA A 193 -4.28 -7.03 -1.00
CA ALA A 193 -3.13 -7.84 -0.58
C ALA A 193 -3.53 -8.93 0.45
N THR A 194 -4.36 -8.57 1.43
CA THR A 194 -4.92 -9.52 2.40
C THR A 194 -5.79 -10.57 1.70
N GLY A 195 -6.69 -10.16 0.79
CA GLY A 195 -7.51 -11.08 0.02
C GLY A 195 -6.68 -12.00 -0.89
N VAL A 196 -5.58 -11.51 -1.47
CA VAL A 196 -4.64 -12.32 -2.24
C VAL A 196 -3.96 -13.35 -1.35
N ALA A 197 -3.39 -12.94 -0.21
CA ALA A 197 -2.74 -13.83 0.73
C ALA A 197 -3.69 -14.93 1.25
N ALA A 198 -4.98 -14.59 1.45
CA ALA A 198 -6.02 -15.55 1.82
C ALA A 198 -6.27 -16.66 0.77
N ASN A 199 -5.93 -16.40 -0.50
CA ASN A 199 -6.14 -17.32 -1.62
C ASN A 199 -4.85 -17.93 -2.16
N MET A 200 -3.69 -17.57 -1.63
CA MET A 200 -2.42 -18.21 -1.97
C MET A 200 -2.30 -19.57 -1.28
N THR A 201 -1.51 -20.45 -1.87
CA THR A 201 -1.15 -21.71 -1.19
C THR A 201 -0.44 -21.38 0.13
N PRO A 202 -0.81 -22.06 1.24
CA PRO A 202 -0.16 -21.85 2.52
C PRO A 202 1.38 -21.92 2.41
N GLY A 203 2.07 -20.91 2.96
CA GLY A 203 3.53 -20.79 2.91
C GLY A 203 4.11 -20.28 1.60
N ALA A 204 3.30 -20.05 0.57
CA ALA A 204 3.79 -19.49 -0.71
C ALA A 204 4.13 -17.99 -0.60
N VAL A 205 3.56 -17.29 0.36
CA VAL A 205 3.88 -15.89 0.68
C VAL A 205 4.84 -15.87 1.85
N SER A 206 6.03 -15.31 1.66
CA SER A 206 7.04 -15.22 2.73
C SER A 206 6.66 -14.11 3.70
N GLU A 207 6.39 -12.92 3.20
CA GLU A 207 6.10 -11.75 4.03
C GLU A 207 4.88 -10.99 3.51
N LEU A 208 4.06 -10.47 4.43
CA LEU A 208 2.91 -9.61 4.12
C LEU A 208 3.06 -8.25 4.82
N ARG A 209 3.16 -7.16 4.04
CA ARG A 209 3.25 -5.77 4.54
C ARG A 209 1.97 -5.00 4.23
N LEU A 210 1.25 -4.61 5.25
CA LEU A 210 -0.05 -3.92 5.14
C LEU A 210 0.08 -2.48 5.65
N HIS A 211 -0.05 -1.52 4.76
CA HIS A 211 0.11 -0.10 5.06
C HIS A 211 -1.26 0.56 5.20
N ASP A 212 -1.57 0.98 6.42
CA ASP A 212 -2.80 1.67 6.82
C ASP A 212 -4.09 1.04 6.22
N PRO A 213 -4.32 -0.28 6.44
CA PRO A 213 -5.40 -1.02 5.80
C PRO A 213 -6.76 -0.42 6.15
N THR A 214 -7.59 -0.16 5.14
CA THR A 214 -8.97 0.31 5.35
C THR A 214 -9.88 -0.79 5.92
N GLY A 215 -11.06 -0.42 6.45
CA GLY A 215 -12.04 -1.40 6.95
C GLY A 215 -11.65 -2.03 8.28
N THR A 216 -10.79 -1.39 9.06
CA THR A 216 -10.43 -1.79 10.44
C THR A 216 -11.48 -1.36 11.47
N ARG A 217 -12.40 -0.48 11.06
CA ARG A 217 -13.57 -0.02 11.82
C ARG A 217 -14.69 0.36 10.86
N GLU A 218 -15.92 0.41 11.39
CA GLU A 218 -17.03 0.98 10.63
C GLU A 218 -16.90 2.51 10.53
N MET A 219 -17.11 3.03 9.33
CA MET A 219 -17.12 4.47 9.06
C MET A 219 -18.24 4.78 8.08
N SER A 220 -18.92 5.93 8.24
CA SER A 220 -19.81 6.42 7.22
C SER A 220 -19.03 6.95 6.00
N LEU A 221 -19.65 6.98 4.83
CA LEU A 221 -19.04 7.61 3.64
C LEU A 221 -18.72 9.09 3.87
N VAL A 222 -19.54 9.78 4.66
CA VAL A 222 -19.29 11.19 5.00
C VAL A 222 -18.05 11.30 5.87
N ASP A 223 -17.90 10.44 6.88
CA ASP A 223 -16.71 10.43 7.74
C ASP A 223 -15.44 10.13 6.93
N ILE A 224 -15.51 9.17 5.99
CA ILE A 224 -14.41 8.88 5.10
C ILE A 224 -14.07 10.09 4.23
N ALA A 225 -15.05 10.71 3.60
CA ALA A 225 -14.86 11.88 2.75
C ALA A 225 -14.25 13.05 3.53
N VAL A 226 -14.78 13.36 4.72
CA VAL A 226 -14.25 14.43 5.59
C VAL A 226 -12.85 14.10 6.08
N SER A 227 -12.61 12.86 6.46
CA SER A 227 -11.27 12.43 6.92
C SER A 227 -10.26 12.49 5.79
N PHE A 228 -10.56 11.89 4.64
CA PHE A 228 -9.64 11.76 3.52
C PHE A 228 -9.43 13.10 2.78
N PHE A 229 -10.49 13.71 2.29
CA PHE A 229 -10.37 14.94 1.49
C PHE A 229 -10.18 16.20 2.34
N GLY A 230 -10.76 16.25 3.54
CA GLY A 230 -10.65 17.39 4.43
C GLY A 230 -9.38 17.37 5.27
N LYS A 231 -9.31 16.42 6.21
CA LYS A 231 -8.24 16.42 7.22
C LYS A 231 -6.92 15.91 6.68
N GLU A 232 -6.89 14.74 6.06
CA GLU A 232 -5.69 14.17 5.46
C GLU A 232 -5.15 15.06 4.33
N GLY A 233 -6.04 15.58 3.47
CA GLY A 233 -5.67 16.49 2.40
C GLY A 233 -5.04 17.78 2.90
N ALA A 234 -5.57 18.37 3.99
CA ALA A 234 -5.00 19.57 4.60
C ALA A 234 -3.62 19.31 5.20
N GLU A 235 -3.46 18.19 5.93
CA GLU A 235 -2.17 17.81 6.51
C GLU A 235 -1.14 17.46 5.43
N ASN A 236 -1.54 16.77 4.37
CA ASN A 236 -0.66 16.52 3.24
C ASN A 236 -0.22 17.82 2.54
N GLY A 237 -1.11 18.78 2.41
CA GLY A 237 -0.76 20.10 1.85
C GLY A 237 0.28 20.85 2.69
N LYS A 238 0.24 20.73 4.01
CA LYS A 238 1.29 21.25 4.90
C LYS A 238 2.60 20.47 4.71
N TYR A 239 2.50 19.15 4.76
CA TYR A 239 3.64 18.26 4.56
C TYR A 239 4.39 18.59 3.27
N VAL A 240 3.71 18.67 2.14
CA VAL A 240 4.33 19.00 0.83
C VAL A 240 4.98 20.39 0.83
N LYS A 241 4.41 21.37 1.55
CA LYS A 241 5.00 22.70 1.64
C LYS A 241 6.28 22.74 2.48
N GLU A 242 6.29 21.98 3.55
CA GLU A 242 7.36 21.98 4.56
C GLU A 242 8.50 21.03 4.17
N SER A 243 8.18 19.88 3.54
CA SER A 243 9.15 18.82 3.21
C SER A 243 9.94 19.03 1.96
N ALA A 244 9.34 19.65 0.97
CA ALA A 244 10.02 19.74 -0.31
C ALA A 244 11.15 20.76 -0.25
N SER A 245 12.39 20.27 -0.01
CA SER A 245 13.55 21.10 -0.28
C SER A 245 13.47 21.62 -1.72
N PRO A 246 14.00 22.82 -2.03
CA PRO A 246 14.05 23.32 -3.42
C PRO A 246 14.63 22.28 -4.37
N THR A 247 15.66 21.56 -3.94
CA THR A 247 16.36 20.53 -4.71
C THR A 247 15.48 19.31 -4.98
N ALA A 248 14.71 18.85 -3.99
CA ALA A 248 13.77 17.75 -4.19
C ALA A 248 12.60 18.14 -5.11
N LYS A 249 12.14 19.40 -5.03
CA LYS A 249 11.17 19.95 -5.97
C LYS A 249 11.73 19.99 -7.40
N GLU A 250 12.93 20.47 -7.57
CA GLU A 250 13.58 20.54 -8.89
C GLU A 250 13.83 19.15 -9.46
N ALA A 251 14.42 18.24 -8.71
CA ALA A 251 14.70 16.87 -9.15
C ALA A 251 13.40 16.08 -9.44
N GLY A 252 12.38 16.20 -8.60
CA GLY A 252 11.13 15.47 -8.75
C GLY A 252 10.16 16.04 -9.79
N LEU A 253 10.16 17.36 -10.02
CA LEU A 253 9.24 18.02 -10.94
C LEU A 253 9.76 18.10 -12.37
N ILE A 254 11.07 18.25 -12.56
CA ILE A 254 11.68 18.46 -13.88
C ILE A 254 11.82 17.13 -14.63
N SER A 255 12.08 16.03 -13.93
CA SER A 255 12.42 14.75 -14.56
C SER A 255 11.21 13.89 -14.96
N LEU A 256 10.00 14.26 -14.62
CA LEU A 256 8.79 13.58 -15.10
C LEU A 256 8.12 14.40 -16.19
N PRO A 257 7.80 13.79 -17.35
CA PRO A 257 7.04 14.50 -18.39
C PRO A 257 5.73 14.99 -17.78
N VAL A 258 5.58 16.30 -17.69
CA VAL A 258 4.35 16.94 -17.21
C VAL A 258 3.42 17.06 -18.39
N GLU A 259 2.63 16.04 -18.66
CA GLU A 259 1.67 16.07 -19.76
C GLU A 259 0.30 16.67 -19.39
N ALA A 260 0.12 17.12 -18.14
CA ALA A 260 -1.13 17.72 -17.72
C ALA A 260 -0.90 18.99 -16.88
N PRO A 261 -1.26 20.19 -17.40
CA PRO A 261 -1.03 21.45 -16.71
C PRO A 261 -1.96 21.73 -15.52
N HIS A 262 -2.92 20.86 -15.21
CA HIS A 262 -3.96 21.14 -14.22
C HIS A 262 -4.09 20.02 -13.18
N ARG A 263 -2.99 19.65 -12.52
CA ARG A 263 -3.02 18.62 -11.46
C ARG A 263 -3.44 19.20 -10.13
N ILE A 264 -4.48 18.62 -9.53
CA ILE A 264 -4.66 18.69 -8.08
C ILE A 264 -3.57 17.81 -7.49
N GLU A 265 -2.46 18.41 -7.06
CA GLU A 265 -1.43 17.68 -6.36
C GLU A 265 -1.99 17.19 -5.03
N CYS A 266 -2.08 15.87 -4.93
CA CYS A 266 -2.27 15.13 -3.69
C CYS A 266 -3.42 15.55 -2.79
N ILE A 267 -4.62 15.16 -3.17
CA ILE A 267 -5.61 14.84 -2.17
C ILE A 267 -5.34 13.38 -1.78
N GLY A 268 -4.79 13.15 -0.58
CA GLY A 268 -4.55 11.82 -0.05
C GLY A 268 -3.55 10.93 -0.82
N GLY A 269 -2.51 11.50 -1.41
CA GLY A 269 -1.52 10.73 -2.18
C GLY A 269 -1.99 10.29 -3.58
N VAL A 270 -3.23 10.54 -3.93
CA VAL A 270 -3.80 10.26 -5.25
C VAL A 270 -3.66 11.51 -6.12
N GLY A 271 -2.67 11.55 -7.00
CA GLY A 271 -2.52 12.63 -7.97
C GLY A 271 -3.55 12.47 -9.07
N LEU A 272 -4.66 13.19 -8.99
CA LEU A 272 -5.65 13.30 -10.05
C LEU A 272 -5.46 14.62 -10.78
N SER A 273 -5.55 14.60 -12.10
CA SER A 273 -5.72 15.84 -12.86
C SER A 273 -7.17 16.28 -12.84
N LEU A 274 -7.44 17.60 -13.01
CA LEU A 274 -8.80 18.11 -13.20
C LEU A 274 -9.46 17.51 -14.45
N GLU A 275 -8.67 17.20 -15.47
CA GLU A 275 -9.11 16.53 -16.68
C GLU A 275 -9.55 15.10 -16.40
N GLU A 276 -8.82 14.37 -15.56
CA GLU A 276 -9.17 13.03 -15.11
C GLU A 276 -10.45 13.01 -14.28
N LEU A 277 -10.69 14.04 -13.45
CA LEU A 277 -11.95 14.22 -12.74
C LEU A 277 -13.12 14.57 -13.66
N GLY A 278 -12.85 15.30 -14.76
CA GLY A 278 -13.87 15.68 -15.75
C GLY A 278 -14.27 14.55 -16.71
N ARG A 279 -13.44 13.51 -16.86
CA ARG A 279 -13.65 12.38 -17.80
C ARG A 279 -13.61 11.00 -17.13
N PRO A 280 -14.28 10.81 -15.98
CA PRO A 280 -14.12 9.59 -15.18
C PRO A 280 -14.61 8.31 -15.86
N PHE A 281 -15.36 8.41 -16.97
CA PHE A 281 -15.97 7.28 -17.67
C PHE A 281 -15.41 7.06 -19.09
N GLU A 282 -14.53 7.94 -19.55
CA GLU A 282 -14.05 7.92 -20.94
C GLU A 282 -12.68 7.27 -21.09
N ALA A 283 -11.87 7.25 -20.01
CA ALA A 283 -10.54 6.69 -20.04
C ALA A 283 -10.46 5.41 -19.17
N PRO A 284 -9.89 4.32 -19.68
CA PRO A 284 -9.75 3.06 -18.94
C PRO A 284 -9.01 3.20 -17.61
N GLU A 285 -8.04 4.12 -17.52
CA GLU A 285 -7.28 4.44 -16.31
C GLU A 285 -8.13 5.07 -15.20
N HIS A 286 -9.33 5.53 -15.50
CA HIS A 286 -10.27 6.14 -14.54
C HIS A 286 -11.29 5.15 -13.96
N GLY A 287 -11.15 3.86 -14.25
CA GLY A 287 -12.04 2.81 -13.73
C GLY A 287 -12.15 2.77 -12.21
N TRP A 288 -11.20 3.40 -11.49
CA TRP A 288 -11.27 3.55 -10.04
C TRP A 288 -12.52 4.31 -9.56
N ILE A 289 -13.03 5.28 -10.34
CA ILE A 289 -14.29 5.96 -10.01
C ILE A 289 -15.45 4.98 -10.12
N GLN A 290 -15.46 4.13 -11.15
CA GLN A 290 -16.46 3.07 -11.27
C GLN A 290 -16.35 2.09 -10.11
N GLN A 291 -15.14 1.74 -9.71
CA GLN A 291 -14.88 0.88 -8.56
C GLN A 291 -15.29 1.56 -7.25
N PHE A 292 -15.04 2.85 -7.08
CA PHE A 292 -15.49 3.62 -5.93
C PHE A 292 -17.02 3.68 -5.85
N LEU A 293 -17.71 3.94 -6.95
CA LEU A 293 -19.16 3.98 -6.99
C LEU A 293 -19.81 2.60 -6.80
N VAL A 294 -19.07 1.55 -7.18
CA VAL A 294 -19.52 0.17 -7.02
C VAL A 294 -19.24 -0.35 -5.61
N ASP A 295 -18.20 0.14 -4.94
CA ASP A 295 -17.65 -0.47 -3.73
C ASP A 295 -17.33 0.50 -2.57
N PRO A 296 -18.28 1.33 -2.13
CA PRO A 296 -18.08 2.06 -0.88
C PRO A 296 -18.05 1.13 0.35
N SER A 297 -18.60 -0.08 0.23
CA SER A 297 -18.73 -1.02 1.35
C SER A 297 -17.40 -1.53 1.86
N GLY A 298 -16.41 -1.71 1.00
CA GLY A 298 -15.06 -2.13 1.39
C GLY A 298 -14.37 -1.14 2.32
N LEU A 299 -14.75 0.13 2.26
CA LEU A 299 -14.22 1.17 3.15
C LEU A 299 -15.05 1.36 4.41
N THR A 300 -16.37 1.20 4.30
CA THR A 300 -17.30 1.52 5.39
C THR A 300 -17.45 0.38 6.39
N ARG A 301 -17.24 -0.87 5.95
CA ARG A 301 -17.47 -2.05 6.78
C ARG A 301 -16.21 -2.53 7.49
N ASN A 302 -16.36 -2.97 8.73
CA ASN A 302 -15.31 -3.62 9.50
C ASN A 302 -15.13 -5.09 9.05
N ALA A 303 -14.57 -5.30 7.87
CA ALA A 303 -14.34 -6.64 7.31
C ALA A 303 -12.86 -7.02 7.23
N PHE A 304 -11.95 -6.11 7.55
CA PHE A 304 -10.50 -6.38 7.52
C PHE A 304 -10.12 -7.57 8.40
N GLU A 305 -10.63 -7.63 9.62
CA GLU A 305 -10.30 -8.70 10.57
C GLU A 305 -10.63 -10.09 10.00
N ASN A 306 -11.82 -10.25 9.39
CA ASN A 306 -12.24 -11.53 8.84
C ASN A 306 -11.30 -11.99 7.70
N ASP A 307 -10.99 -11.10 6.76
CA ASP A 307 -10.06 -11.40 5.67
C ASP A 307 -8.67 -11.71 6.22
N PHE A 308 -8.23 -10.95 7.22
CA PHE A 308 -6.91 -11.08 7.83
C PHE A 308 -6.74 -12.40 8.60
N ARG A 309 -7.79 -12.86 9.31
CA ARG A 309 -7.80 -14.16 9.98
C ARG A 309 -7.64 -15.34 9.02
N VAL A 310 -8.13 -15.21 7.80
CA VAL A 310 -7.96 -16.23 6.75
C VAL A 310 -6.59 -16.13 6.10
N ALA A 311 -6.08 -14.92 5.90
CA ALA A 311 -4.80 -14.68 5.23
C ALA A 311 -3.59 -15.06 6.09
N ALA A 312 -3.65 -14.75 7.38
CA ALA A 312 -2.49 -14.85 8.26
C ALA A 312 -1.85 -16.25 8.30
N PRO A 313 -2.59 -17.37 8.39
CA PRO A 313 -2.00 -18.71 8.37
C PRO A 313 -1.34 -19.11 7.05
N ASN A 314 -1.60 -18.39 5.95
CA ASN A 314 -1.04 -18.68 4.64
C ASN A 314 0.32 -17.99 4.42
N VAL A 315 0.69 -17.04 5.28
CA VAL A 315 1.98 -16.37 5.26
C VAL A 315 2.99 -17.20 6.04
N ARG A 316 4.21 -17.34 5.51
CA ARG A 316 5.22 -18.25 6.06
C ARG A 316 6.00 -17.63 7.21
N ASP A 317 6.57 -16.44 7.00
CA ASP A 317 7.62 -15.90 7.88
C ASP A 317 7.06 -14.77 8.78
N SER A 318 6.54 -13.68 8.18
CA SER A 318 6.12 -12.54 8.97
C SER A 318 4.99 -11.71 8.33
N ILE A 319 4.22 -11.04 9.19
CA ILE A 319 3.22 -10.05 8.79
C ILE A 319 3.48 -8.75 9.55
N HIS A 320 3.61 -7.66 8.81
CA HIS A 320 3.81 -6.32 9.37
C HIS A 320 2.66 -5.40 8.97
N VAL A 321 1.98 -4.84 9.97
CA VAL A 321 0.90 -3.88 9.78
C VAL A 321 1.39 -2.51 10.22
N PHE A 322 1.49 -1.56 9.29
CA PHE A 322 1.96 -0.20 9.53
C PHE A 322 0.78 0.75 9.65
N ILE A 323 0.69 1.45 10.75
CA ILE A 323 -0.39 2.41 11.02
C ILE A 323 0.20 3.79 11.34
N PRO A 324 -0.09 4.82 10.56
CA PRO A 324 0.26 6.18 10.93
C PRO A 324 -0.46 6.56 12.22
N LYS A 325 0.28 6.95 13.26
CA LYS A 325 -0.29 7.19 14.60
C LYS A 325 -1.31 8.33 14.62
N GLN A 326 -1.25 9.21 13.62
CA GLN A 326 -2.14 10.37 13.47
C GLN A 326 -3.12 10.22 12.30
N SER A 327 -3.31 9.00 11.78
CA SER A 327 -4.29 8.77 10.70
C SER A 327 -5.70 9.14 11.14
N TYR A 328 -6.40 9.87 10.28
CA TYR A 328 -7.83 10.17 10.44
C TYR A 328 -8.72 9.04 9.89
N LEU A 329 -8.16 8.14 9.09
CA LEU A 329 -8.87 7.01 8.51
C LEU A 329 -8.84 5.79 9.43
N ASN A 330 -7.71 5.53 10.07
CA ASN A 330 -7.55 4.39 10.97
C ASN A 330 -7.28 4.82 12.41
N TYR A 331 -7.81 4.00 13.30
CA TYR A 331 -7.58 4.13 14.74
C TYR A 331 -6.66 2.98 15.17
N TRP A 332 -5.38 3.27 15.39
CA TRP A 332 -4.36 2.27 15.69
C TRP A 332 -4.71 1.30 16.83
N PRO A 333 -5.43 1.69 17.92
CA PRO A 333 -5.83 0.73 18.93
C PRO A 333 -6.86 -0.31 18.45
N ALA A 334 -7.69 0.03 17.44
CA ALA A 334 -8.59 -0.94 16.83
C ALA A 334 -7.80 -2.04 16.10
N VAL A 335 -6.74 -1.66 15.37
CA VAL A 335 -5.83 -2.60 14.70
C VAL A 335 -5.08 -3.45 15.72
N GLN A 336 -4.61 -2.86 16.81
CA GLN A 336 -3.99 -3.58 17.92
C GLN A 336 -4.94 -4.65 18.49
N GLY A 337 -6.22 -4.29 18.67
CA GLY A 337 -7.25 -5.24 19.09
C GLY A 337 -7.46 -6.37 18.09
N ILE A 338 -7.45 -6.08 16.79
CA ILE A 338 -7.55 -7.10 15.73
C ILE A 338 -6.36 -8.07 15.84
N ILE A 339 -5.13 -7.57 15.90
CA ILE A 339 -3.93 -8.40 16.03
C ILE A 339 -3.99 -9.24 17.30
N GLY A 340 -4.36 -8.64 18.44
CA GLY A 340 -4.49 -9.37 19.69
C GLY A 340 -5.44 -10.58 19.62
N ARG A 341 -6.50 -10.50 18.81
CA ARG A 341 -7.43 -11.62 18.58
C ARG A 341 -6.94 -12.68 17.61
N LEU A 342 -5.85 -12.43 16.88
CA LEU A 342 -5.24 -13.46 16.04
C LEU A 342 -4.47 -14.51 16.84
N ARG A 343 -4.01 -14.19 18.05
CA ARG A 343 -3.19 -15.09 18.88
C ARG A 343 -3.78 -16.49 19.07
N ASP A 344 -5.11 -16.60 18.96
CA ASP A 344 -5.81 -17.88 19.13
C ASP A 344 -5.81 -18.74 17.85
N ILE A 345 -5.21 -18.26 16.75
CA ILE A 345 -5.11 -18.98 15.49
C ILE A 345 -3.84 -19.86 15.54
N PRO A 346 -3.95 -21.16 15.34
CA PRO A 346 -2.78 -22.04 15.27
C PRO A 346 -1.94 -21.73 14.02
N SER A 347 -0.66 -21.99 14.11
CA SER A 347 0.28 -21.87 12.97
C SER A 347 0.36 -20.46 12.36
N LEU A 348 0.29 -19.43 13.20
CA LEU A 348 0.55 -18.07 12.75
C LEU A 348 2.04 -17.87 12.45
N PRO A 349 2.39 -17.02 11.47
CA PRO A 349 3.71 -16.42 11.38
C PRO A 349 3.91 -15.39 12.50
N GLU A 350 5.08 -14.76 12.52
CA GLU A 350 5.25 -13.55 13.32
C GLU A 350 4.29 -12.45 12.84
N VAL A 351 3.57 -11.78 13.74
CA VAL A 351 2.65 -10.69 13.40
C VAL A 351 3.00 -9.46 14.23
N SER A 352 3.33 -8.35 13.58
CA SER A 352 3.71 -7.10 14.24
C SER A 352 2.88 -5.93 13.75
N GLN A 353 2.43 -5.08 14.69
CA GLN A 353 1.91 -3.75 14.37
C GLN A 353 2.98 -2.70 14.66
N TRP A 354 3.25 -1.87 13.67
CA TRP A 354 4.15 -0.74 13.72
C TRP A 354 3.40 0.57 13.58
N ASN A 355 3.43 1.39 14.62
CA ASN A 355 2.89 2.75 14.53
C ASN A 355 3.96 3.67 13.95
N ILE A 356 3.63 4.37 12.87
CA ILE A 356 4.48 5.41 12.29
C ILE A 356 4.20 6.69 13.05
N LEU A 357 5.16 7.11 13.88
CA LEU A 357 5.01 8.26 14.76
C LEU A 357 4.98 9.55 13.94
N ARG A 358 4.14 10.49 14.34
CA ARG A 358 3.99 11.82 13.73
C ARG A 358 3.57 11.83 12.25
N HIS A 359 3.04 10.72 11.74
CA HIS A 359 2.56 10.64 10.37
C HIS A 359 1.05 10.46 10.33
N THR A 360 0.45 11.02 9.28
CA THR A 360 -0.94 10.78 8.87
C THR A 360 -0.96 9.74 7.74
N HIS A 361 -2.15 9.32 7.35
CA HIS A 361 -2.34 8.46 6.20
C HIS A 361 -1.68 9.03 4.91
N ALA A 362 -1.94 10.30 4.64
CA ALA A 362 -1.45 10.95 3.44
C ALA A 362 0.08 11.08 3.39
N ASN A 363 0.71 11.35 4.54
CA ASN A 363 2.16 11.53 4.62
C ASN A 363 2.91 10.19 4.49
N MET A 364 2.34 9.12 5.05
CA MET A 364 2.90 7.78 4.90
C MET A 364 2.92 7.33 3.43
N ASN A 365 1.90 7.72 2.67
CA ASN A 365 1.74 7.32 1.27
C ASN A 365 2.60 8.12 0.28
N GLN A 366 3.59 8.88 0.76
CA GLN A 366 4.57 9.49 -0.13
C GLN A 366 5.53 8.43 -0.69
N PRO A 367 5.91 8.49 -1.98
CA PRO A 367 6.72 7.47 -2.63
C PRO A 367 8.01 7.12 -1.89
N ALA A 368 8.78 8.10 -1.45
CA ALA A 368 10.02 7.87 -0.69
C ALA A 368 9.77 7.21 0.68
N SER A 369 8.69 7.60 1.38
CA SER A 369 8.31 6.99 2.65
C SER A 369 7.92 5.52 2.48
N LEU A 370 7.12 5.20 1.46
CA LEU A 370 6.74 3.83 1.14
C LEU A 370 7.97 3.01 0.73
N ALA A 371 8.83 3.53 -0.14
CA ALA A 371 10.05 2.86 -0.54
C ALA A 371 10.97 2.57 0.66
N ALA A 372 11.09 3.51 1.58
CA ALA A 372 11.84 3.33 2.83
C ALA A 372 11.26 2.21 3.70
N ILE A 373 9.93 2.19 3.89
CA ILE A 373 9.25 1.16 4.68
C ILE A 373 9.32 -0.22 3.99
N TYR A 374 9.26 -0.29 2.66
CA TYR A 374 9.43 -1.54 1.93
C TYR A 374 10.84 -2.13 2.05
N SER A 375 11.85 -1.28 2.23
CA SER A 375 13.26 -1.68 2.28
C SER A 375 13.83 -1.83 3.69
N VAL A 376 13.06 -1.44 4.74
CA VAL A 376 13.56 -1.53 6.13
C VAL A 376 13.55 -2.97 6.62
N ASP A 377 14.64 -3.37 7.25
CA ASP A 377 14.73 -4.60 8.03
C ASP A 377 14.03 -4.39 9.38
N LEU A 378 13.10 -5.28 9.72
CA LEU A 378 12.26 -5.18 10.92
C LEU A 378 12.55 -6.31 11.93
N GLU A 379 13.57 -7.15 11.68
CA GLU A 379 13.98 -8.21 12.58
C GLU A 379 14.47 -7.72 13.94
#